data_78e4510071dee5e70a97b88eb65383ea
#
_entry.id   78e4510071dee5e70a97b88eb65383ea
#
_cell.length_a   1.000
_cell.length_b   1.000
_cell.length_c   1.000
_cell.angle_alpha   90.00
_cell.angle_beta   90.00
_cell.angle_gamma   90.00
#
_symmetry.space_group_name_H-M   'P 1'
#
loop_
_entity.id
_entity.type
_entity.pdbx_description
1 polymer ?
#
loop_
_entity_poly.entity_id
_entity_poly.type
_entity_poly.pdbx_seq_one_letter_code
_entity_poly.pdbx_strand_id
1 'polypeptide(L)'
;LVNKVNAFQASYPEWPLPASICVYSNFAATVKEARKADFNITVVSACFPTSQSFLEVKLKEVEMAVEQGADEVDIVLALNAFLAGDTEAAAEEIRQVRRVIDEVAGKQGREVHLKVILETGLLRTPENIANASFLAMEAGADFIKTSTGKVDVNATPVAAYVMCECIAKYQAVTGKKIGFKPAGGISTAADALCYYSIVASVLGKDWLNKHMFRFGVSRVANSILSAVEQKTVSYF
;
A
#
# COMPACT_ATOMS: atom_id res chain seq x y z
N LEU A 1 -10.04 2.42 -16.61
CA LEU A 1 -9.91 1.51 -15.47
C LEU A 1 -11.15 1.58 -14.56
N VAL A 2 -11.56 2.76 -14.05
CA VAL A 2 -12.70 2.91 -13.13
C VAL A 2 -13.97 2.26 -13.67
N ASN A 3 -14.33 2.50 -14.93
CA ASN A 3 -15.52 1.89 -15.55
C ASN A 3 -15.45 0.36 -15.61
N LYS A 4 -14.25 -0.22 -15.80
CA LYS A 4 -14.06 -1.67 -15.74
C LYS A 4 -14.30 -2.21 -14.34
N VAL A 5 -13.80 -1.54 -13.31
CA VAL A 5 -14.04 -1.95 -11.92
C VAL A 5 -15.50 -1.78 -11.53
N ASN A 6 -16.17 -0.70 -11.96
CA ASN A 6 -17.60 -0.50 -11.73
C ASN A 6 -18.47 -1.62 -12.33
N ALA A 7 -18.06 -2.15 -13.48
CA ALA A 7 -18.80 -3.21 -14.19
C ALA A 7 -18.33 -4.64 -13.81
N PHE A 8 -17.32 -4.78 -12.95
CA PHE A 8 -16.68 -6.07 -12.70
C PHE A 8 -17.64 -7.14 -12.18
N GLN A 9 -18.43 -6.83 -11.17
CA GLN A 9 -19.35 -7.80 -10.58
C GLN A 9 -20.51 -8.20 -11.51
N ALA A 10 -20.84 -7.38 -12.50
CA ALA A 10 -21.78 -7.77 -13.54
C ALA A 10 -21.20 -8.83 -14.49
N SER A 11 -19.87 -8.80 -14.71
CA SER A 11 -19.16 -9.78 -15.54
C SER A 11 -18.70 -11.02 -14.76
N TYR A 12 -18.38 -10.82 -13.48
CA TYR A 12 -17.80 -11.83 -12.58
C TYR A 12 -18.46 -11.77 -11.20
N PRO A 13 -19.74 -12.16 -11.08
CA PRO A 13 -20.51 -12.02 -9.83
C PRO A 13 -19.97 -12.88 -8.67
N GLU A 14 -19.22 -13.94 -8.97
CA GLU A 14 -18.65 -14.86 -7.98
C GLU A 14 -17.38 -14.31 -7.32
N TRP A 15 -16.75 -13.29 -7.92
CA TRP A 15 -15.47 -12.77 -7.43
C TRP A 15 -15.65 -11.39 -6.79
N PRO A 16 -14.92 -11.12 -5.69
CA PRO A 16 -14.98 -9.81 -5.05
C PRO A 16 -14.33 -8.73 -5.94
N LEU A 17 -14.81 -7.50 -5.76
CA LEU A 17 -14.17 -6.33 -6.36
C LEU A 17 -12.69 -6.21 -5.95
N PRO A 18 -11.85 -5.60 -6.81
CA PRO A 18 -10.56 -5.10 -6.37
C PRO A 18 -10.74 -4.20 -5.14
N ALA A 19 -9.89 -4.36 -4.15
CA ALA A 19 -10.01 -3.63 -2.89
C ALA A 19 -9.88 -2.12 -3.08
N SER A 20 -9.03 -1.68 -4.02
CA SER A 20 -8.86 -0.26 -4.35
C SER A 20 -8.32 -0.06 -5.77
N ILE A 21 -8.52 1.15 -6.30
CA ILE A 21 -7.80 1.68 -7.46
C ILE A 21 -6.73 2.63 -6.94
N CYS A 22 -5.48 2.44 -7.38
CA CYS A 22 -4.35 3.29 -7.00
C CYS A 22 -3.95 4.21 -8.16
N VAL A 23 -3.95 5.52 -7.91
CA VAL A 23 -3.65 6.57 -8.89
C VAL A 23 -2.71 7.63 -8.29
N TYR A 24 -2.24 8.57 -9.10
CA TYR A 24 -1.57 9.77 -8.57
C TYR A 24 -2.59 10.67 -7.85
N SER A 25 -2.12 11.45 -6.88
CA SER A 25 -2.92 12.31 -5.99
C SER A 25 -3.90 13.22 -6.74
N ASN A 26 -3.47 13.81 -7.86
CA ASN A 26 -4.29 14.70 -8.68
C ASN A 26 -5.49 14.03 -9.39
N PHE A 27 -5.58 12.71 -9.37
CA PHE A 27 -6.72 11.96 -9.92
C PHE A 27 -7.74 11.53 -8.88
N ALA A 28 -7.56 11.86 -7.60
CA ALA A 28 -8.48 11.44 -6.53
C ALA A 28 -9.94 11.87 -6.83
N ALA A 29 -10.15 13.15 -7.13
CA ALA A 29 -11.48 13.68 -7.46
C ALA A 29 -12.09 13.00 -8.70
N THR A 30 -11.30 12.80 -9.75
CA THR A 30 -11.76 12.14 -10.99
C THR A 30 -12.23 10.70 -10.73
N VAL A 31 -11.48 9.95 -9.90
CA VAL A 31 -11.87 8.58 -9.55
C VAL A 31 -13.11 8.59 -8.64
N LYS A 32 -13.18 9.53 -7.69
CA LYS A 32 -14.33 9.69 -6.79
C LYS A 32 -15.62 9.96 -7.56
N GLU A 33 -15.58 10.88 -8.53
CA GLU A 33 -16.72 11.22 -9.37
C GLU A 33 -17.19 10.03 -10.24
N ALA A 34 -16.23 9.27 -10.78
CA ALA A 34 -16.51 8.13 -11.65
C ALA A 34 -16.86 6.84 -10.90
N ARG A 35 -16.58 6.74 -9.59
CA ARG A 35 -16.80 5.54 -8.76
C ARG A 35 -18.28 5.29 -8.54
N LYS A 36 -18.73 4.06 -8.88
CA LYS A 36 -20.11 3.59 -8.64
C LYS A 36 -20.15 2.30 -7.82
N ALA A 37 -19.04 1.55 -7.76
CA ALA A 37 -18.91 0.32 -7.01
C ALA A 37 -18.15 0.54 -5.70
N ASP A 38 -18.22 -0.42 -4.77
CA ASP A 38 -17.59 -0.34 -3.44
C ASP A 38 -16.11 -0.76 -3.48
N PHE A 39 -15.24 0.16 -3.86
CA PHE A 39 -13.78 0.03 -3.77
C PHE A 39 -13.16 1.33 -3.27
N ASN A 40 -12.00 1.22 -2.62
CA ASN A 40 -11.31 2.39 -2.09
C ASN A 40 -10.52 3.13 -3.19
N ILE A 41 -10.34 4.43 -2.99
CA ILE A 41 -9.45 5.29 -3.79
C ILE A 41 -8.13 5.38 -3.05
N THR A 42 -7.10 4.71 -3.56
CA THR A 42 -5.74 4.84 -3.09
C THR A 42 -5.02 5.88 -3.95
N VAL A 43 -4.27 6.77 -3.33
CA VAL A 43 -3.38 7.67 -4.06
C VAL A 43 -1.93 7.47 -3.64
N VAL A 44 -0.99 7.62 -4.58
CA VAL A 44 0.41 7.85 -4.23
C VAL A 44 0.62 9.35 -4.07
N SER A 45 1.31 9.78 -3.01
CA SER A 45 1.47 11.19 -2.64
C SER A 45 2.84 11.45 -1.98
N ALA A 46 3.02 12.65 -1.43
CA ALA A 46 4.25 13.07 -0.76
C ALA A 46 5.50 12.93 -1.65
N CYS A 47 5.41 13.48 -2.86
CA CYS A 47 6.48 13.42 -3.87
C CYS A 47 6.85 11.99 -4.30
N PHE A 48 5.83 11.14 -4.50
CA PHE A 48 6.05 9.81 -5.06
C PHE A 48 6.67 9.89 -6.47
N PRO A 49 7.68 9.07 -6.81
CA PRO A 49 8.16 7.88 -6.09
C PRO A 49 9.41 8.12 -5.23
N THR A 50 9.94 9.32 -5.16
CA THR A 50 11.28 9.56 -4.60
C THR A 50 11.28 10.06 -3.15
N SER A 51 10.17 10.63 -2.68
CA SER A 51 10.10 11.38 -1.42
C SER A 51 11.10 12.56 -1.33
N GLN A 52 11.63 13.06 -2.47
CA GLN A 52 12.63 14.10 -2.54
C GLN A 52 11.99 15.46 -2.81
N SER A 53 11.39 16.07 -1.79
CA SER A 53 10.80 17.41 -1.83
C SER A 53 10.79 18.02 -0.44
N PHE A 54 10.47 19.32 -0.36
CA PHE A 54 10.23 19.98 0.92
C PHE A 54 9.04 19.36 1.64
N LEU A 55 9.15 19.24 2.97
CA LEU A 55 8.11 18.61 3.77
C LEU A 55 6.77 19.31 3.64
N GLU A 56 6.73 20.64 3.63
CA GLU A 56 5.52 21.43 3.49
C GLU A 56 4.78 21.12 2.16
N VAL A 57 5.55 20.88 1.09
CA VAL A 57 4.97 20.49 -0.22
C VAL A 57 4.34 19.11 -0.14
N LYS A 58 5.02 18.15 0.50
CA LYS A 58 4.51 16.80 0.71
C LYS A 58 3.23 16.81 1.55
N LEU A 59 3.21 17.57 2.65
CA LEU A 59 2.05 17.69 3.53
C LEU A 59 0.87 18.33 2.79
N LYS A 60 1.13 19.36 1.97
CA LYS A 60 0.08 20.01 1.17
C LYS A 60 -0.48 19.09 0.09
N GLU A 61 0.35 18.28 -0.55
CA GLU A 61 -0.11 17.28 -1.52
C GLU A 61 -1.03 16.25 -0.86
N VAL A 62 -0.65 15.75 0.33
CA VAL A 62 -1.46 14.79 1.10
C VAL A 62 -2.78 15.41 1.53
N GLU A 63 -2.77 16.62 2.08
CA GLU A 63 -3.97 17.38 2.46
C GLU A 63 -4.96 17.45 1.29
N MET A 64 -4.50 17.94 0.14
CA MET A 64 -5.33 18.07 -1.06
C MET A 64 -5.88 16.72 -1.56
N ALA A 65 -5.07 15.66 -1.50
CA ALA A 65 -5.50 14.33 -1.92
C ALA A 65 -6.62 13.78 -1.03
N VAL A 66 -6.52 13.97 0.29
CA VAL A 66 -7.55 13.55 1.24
C VAL A 66 -8.82 14.41 1.08
N GLU A 67 -8.68 15.72 0.92
CA GLU A 67 -9.81 16.63 0.65
C GLU A 67 -10.59 16.21 -0.62
N GLN A 68 -9.87 15.78 -1.65
CA GLN A 68 -10.44 15.33 -2.92
C GLN A 68 -11.02 13.92 -2.87
N GLY A 69 -10.90 13.23 -1.74
CA GLY A 69 -11.60 11.96 -1.49
C GLY A 69 -10.76 10.71 -1.60
N ALA A 70 -9.45 10.80 -1.45
CA ALA A 70 -8.62 9.61 -1.25
C ALA A 70 -9.04 8.89 0.04
N ASP A 71 -9.28 7.58 -0.05
CA ASP A 71 -9.59 6.71 1.10
C ASP A 71 -8.29 6.12 1.69
N GLU A 72 -7.21 6.11 0.92
CA GLU A 72 -5.92 5.56 1.30
C GLU A 72 -4.81 6.38 0.65
N VAL A 73 -3.74 6.65 1.40
CA VAL A 73 -2.57 7.42 0.94
C VAL A 73 -1.31 6.56 1.06
N ASP A 74 -0.64 6.29 -0.06
CA ASP A 74 0.63 5.59 -0.11
C ASP A 74 1.77 6.62 -0.23
N ILE A 75 2.66 6.73 0.75
CA ILE A 75 3.86 7.58 0.71
C ILE A 75 5.13 6.73 0.70
N VAL A 76 6.24 7.32 0.29
CA VAL A 76 7.56 6.65 0.35
C VAL A 76 8.32 7.12 1.58
N LEU A 77 8.94 6.20 2.30
CA LEU A 77 9.87 6.50 3.39
C LEU A 77 10.92 7.54 2.93
N ALA A 78 11.27 8.48 3.78
CA ALA A 78 12.39 9.41 3.51
C ALA A 78 13.73 8.65 3.55
N LEU A 79 14.01 7.92 2.46
CA LEU A 79 15.16 7.01 2.35
C LEU A 79 16.51 7.69 2.52
N ASN A 80 16.63 8.94 2.08
CA ASN A 80 17.83 9.74 2.26
C ASN A 80 18.15 9.93 3.75
N ALA A 81 17.18 10.29 4.57
CA ALA A 81 17.33 10.44 6.01
C ALA A 81 17.58 9.07 6.67
N PHE A 82 16.74 8.08 6.37
CA PHE A 82 16.84 6.73 6.95
C PHE A 82 18.21 6.09 6.69
N LEU A 83 18.70 6.10 5.44
CA LEU A 83 19.99 5.49 5.06
C LEU A 83 21.20 6.29 5.55
N ALA A 84 21.03 7.59 5.82
CA ALA A 84 22.06 8.40 6.48
C ALA A 84 22.11 8.20 8.02
N GLY A 85 21.21 7.40 8.58
CA GLY A 85 21.11 7.14 10.02
C GLY A 85 20.23 8.13 10.78
N ASP A 86 19.65 9.13 10.10
CA ASP A 86 18.70 10.06 10.70
C ASP A 86 17.28 9.44 10.69
N THR A 87 17.13 8.41 11.50
CA THR A 87 15.87 7.66 11.60
C THR A 87 14.75 8.50 12.22
N GLU A 88 15.10 9.46 13.09
CA GLU A 88 14.11 10.34 13.71
C GLU A 88 13.50 11.30 12.68
N ALA A 89 14.29 11.89 11.80
CA ALA A 89 13.76 12.73 10.72
C ALA A 89 12.84 11.92 9.79
N ALA A 90 13.21 10.67 9.46
CA ALA A 90 12.38 9.80 8.65
C ALA A 90 11.06 9.44 9.34
N ALA A 91 11.06 9.17 10.64
CA ALA A 91 9.88 8.88 11.42
C ALA A 91 8.98 10.12 11.59
N GLU A 92 9.57 11.30 11.85
CA GLU A 92 8.81 12.54 12.03
C GLU A 92 8.06 12.94 10.76
N GLU A 93 8.63 12.71 9.58
CA GLU A 93 7.92 12.96 8.33
C GLU A 93 6.65 12.09 8.24
N ILE A 94 6.71 10.81 8.59
CA ILE A 94 5.55 9.92 8.60
C ILE A 94 4.51 10.40 9.64
N ARG A 95 4.95 10.79 10.85
CA ARG A 95 4.06 11.32 11.89
C ARG A 95 3.34 12.59 11.45
N GLN A 96 4.03 13.49 10.74
CA GLN A 96 3.41 14.71 10.22
C GLN A 96 2.38 14.40 9.13
N VAL A 97 2.68 13.49 8.22
CA VAL A 97 1.72 13.03 7.22
C VAL A 97 0.50 12.39 7.89
N ARG A 98 0.70 11.55 8.92
CA ARG A 98 -0.41 10.95 9.67
C ARG A 98 -1.31 12.01 10.31
N ARG A 99 -0.72 13.03 10.95
CA ARG A 99 -1.48 14.16 11.55
C ARG A 99 -2.33 14.90 10.52
N VAL A 100 -1.76 15.21 9.35
CA VAL A 100 -2.51 15.88 8.27
C VAL A 100 -3.66 15.01 7.77
N ILE A 101 -3.43 13.72 7.57
CA ILE A 101 -4.49 12.78 7.16
C ILE A 101 -5.61 12.75 8.21
N ASP A 102 -5.28 12.60 9.49
CA ASP A 102 -6.28 12.52 10.58
C ASP A 102 -7.07 13.80 10.72
N GLU A 103 -6.42 14.96 10.61
CA GLU A 103 -7.08 16.26 10.69
C GLU A 103 -8.08 16.46 9.55
N VAL A 104 -7.68 16.19 8.32
CA VAL A 104 -8.54 16.39 7.14
C VAL A 104 -9.67 15.37 7.10
N ALA A 105 -9.35 14.09 7.33
CA ALA A 105 -10.33 13.02 7.36
C ALA A 105 -11.35 13.20 8.50
N GLY A 106 -10.88 13.63 9.69
CA GLY A 106 -11.72 13.93 10.83
C GLY A 106 -12.74 15.05 10.56
N LYS A 107 -12.34 16.12 9.85
CA LYS A 107 -13.26 17.17 9.39
C LYS A 107 -14.34 16.64 8.43
N GLN A 108 -14.07 15.55 7.75
CA GLN A 108 -14.98 14.88 6.81
C GLN A 108 -15.77 13.72 7.46
N GLY A 109 -15.54 13.42 8.75
CA GLY A 109 -16.21 12.34 9.48
C GLY A 109 -15.87 10.93 8.96
N ARG A 110 -14.64 10.72 8.43
CA ARG A 110 -14.20 9.45 7.88
C ARG A 110 -12.79 9.08 8.31
N GLU A 111 -12.40 7.84 8.10
CA GLU A 111 -11.04 7.36 8.28
C GLU A 111 -10.32 7.26 6.94
N VAL A 112 -9.02 7.53 6.93
CA VAL A 112 -8.14 7.40 5.77
C VAL A 112 -6.88 6.65 6.17
N HIS A 113 -6.57 5.57 5.47
CA HIS A 113 -5.40 4.75 5.77
C HIS A 113 -4.12 5.34 5.19
N LEU A 114 -3.07 5.31 6.01
CA LEU A 114 -1.71 5.63 5.60
C LEU A 114 -0.92 4.34 5.31
N LYS A 115 -0.35 4.22 4.10
CA LYS A 115 0.58 3.14 3.79
C LYS A 115 1.96 3.71 3.50
N VAL A 116 2.98 3.14 4.15
CA VAL A 116 4.37 3.55 3.97
C VAL A 116 5.10 2.55 3.09
N ILE A 117 5.60 3.03 1.95
CA ILE A 117 6.43 2.28 1.03
C ILE A 117 7.86 2.32 1.54
N LEU A 118 8.40 1.17 1.91
CA LEU A 118 9.75 1.06 2.45
C LEU A 118 10.83 1.12 1.36
N GLU A 119 10.48 0.80 0.11
CA GLU A 119 11.39 0.65 -1.04
C GLU A 119 12.50 -0.37 -0.75
N THR A 120 12.08 -1.58 -0.46
CA THR A 120 12.94 -2.66 0.07
C THR A 120 14.14 -2.98 -0.81
N GLY A 121 14.04 -2.73 -2.13
CA GLY A 121 15.16 -2.90 -3.05
C GLY A 121 16.33 -1.94 -2.78
N LEU A 122 16.07 -0.74 -2.26
CA LEU A 122 17.08 0.24 -1.87
C LEU A 122 17.58 0.04 -0.44
N LEU A 123 16.80 -0.58 0.43
CA LEU A 123 17.21 -0.95 1.79
C LEU A 123 18.22 -2.11 1.81
N ARG A 124 18.19 -2.97 0.82
CA ARG A 124 19.14 -4.05 0.49
C ARG A 124 19.25 -5.18 1.52
N THR A 125 19.26 -4.91 2.81
CA THR A 125 19.49 -5.90 3.85
C THR A 125 18.23 -6.21 4.65
N PRO A 126 18.05 -7.44 5.15
CA PRO A 126 16.95 -7.80 6.03
C PRO A 126 16.88 -6.91 7.28
N GLU A 127 18.02 -6.50 7.82
CA GLU A 127 18.12 -5.62 8.99
C GLU A 127 17.53 -4.24 8.69
N ASN A 128 17.93 -3.61 7.58
CA ASN A 128 17.38 -2.30 7.19
C ASN A 128 15.87 -2.41 6.90
N ILE A 129 15.41 -3.50 6.28
CA ILE A 129 13.99 -3.74 6.03
C ILE A 129 13.23 -3.86 7.36
N ALA A 130 13.77 -4.59 8.33
CA ALA A 130 13.16 -4.72 9.66
C ALA A 130 13.11 -3.38 10.40
N ASN A 131 14.22 -2.64 10.44
CA ASN A 131 14.30 -1.33 11.09
C ASN A 131 13.31 -0.33 10.46
N ALA A 132 13.25 -0.27 9.13
CA ALA A 132 12.28 0.58 8.41
C ALA A 132 10.84 0.15 8.66
N SER A 133 10.56 -1.17 8.79
CA SER A 133 9.23 -1.70 9.10
C SER A 133 8.76 -1.23 10.47
N PHE A 134 9.58 -1.40 11.51
CA PHE A 134 9.23 -0.93 12.85
C PHE A 134 9.08 0.58 12.90
N LEU A 135 10.02 1.32 12.33
CA LEU A 135 9.95 2.78 12.25
C LEU A 135 8.62 3.25 11.63
N ALA A 136 8.24 2.68 10.50
CA ALA A 136 7.00 3.08 9.82
C ALA A 136 5.75 2.75 10.64
N MET A 137 5.69 1.57 11.26
CA MET A 137 4.57 1.16 12.10
C MET A 137 4.45 2.01 13.36
N GLU A 138 5.55 2.31 14.03
CA GLU A 138 5.60 3.18 15.22
C GLU A 138 5.23 4.63 14.89
N ALA A 139 5.60 5.10 13.71
CA ALA A 139 5.28 6.44 13.23
C ALA A 139 3.81 6.61 12.75
N GLY A 140 3.01 5.54 12.74
CA GLY A 140 1.56 5.61 12.50
C GLY A 140 1.09 5.09 11.14
N ALA A 141 1.88 4.23 10.47
CA ALA A 141 1.42 3.53 9.28
C ALA A 141 0.34 2.50 9.61
N ASP A 142 -0.73 2.47 8.83
CA ASP A 142 -1.75 1.42 8.86
C ASP A 142 -1.33 0.20 8.03
N PHE A 143 -0.48 0.44 7.02
CA PHE A 143 0.12 -0.59 6.17
C PHE A 143 1.59 -0.29 5.94
N ILE A 144 2.39 -1.34 5.83
CA ILE A 144 3.72 -1.25 5.21
C ILE A 144 3.70 -1.92 3.83
N LYS A 145 4.34 -1.27 2.87
CA LYS A 145 4.37 -1.68 1.47
C LYS A 145 5.82 -1.87 1.01
N THR A 146 6.08 -2.90 0.21
CA THR A 146 7.46 -3.20 -0.20
C THR A 146 8.07 -2.12 -1.07
N SER A 147 7.39 -1.71 -2.13
CA SER A 147 8.06 -0.98 -3.22
C SER A 147 7.15 -0.03 -3.98
N THR A 148 7.76 0.95 -4.65
CA THR A 148 7.07 1.88 -5.56
C THR A 148 6.71 1.25 -6.91
N GLY A 149 7.48 0.25 -7.35
CA GLY A 149 7.44 -0.26 -8.71
C GLY A 149 8.23 0.59 -9.71
N LYS A 150 9.07 1.53 -9.24
CA LYS A 150 9.84 2.49 -10.05
C LYS A 150 11.35 2.34 -9.93
N VAL A 151 11.80 1.31 -9.24
CA VAL A 151 13.22 0.91 -9.09
C VAL A 151 13.43 -0.49 -9.67
N ASP A 152 14.69 -0.88 -9.86
CA ASP A 152 15.03 -2.16 -10.49
C ASP A 152 14.61 -3.37 -9.66
N VAL A 153 14.84 -3.32 -8.34
CA VAL A 153 14.46 -4.38 -7.41
C VAL A 153 13.23 -3.96 -6.62
N ASN A 154 12.15 -4.71 -6.80
CA ASN A 154 10.87 -4.45 -6.15
C ASN A 154 10.58 -5.50 -5.05
N ALA A 155 9.33 -5.97 -4.93
CA ALA A 155 8.97 -7.00 -3.97
C ALA A 155 9.79 -8.27 -4.17
N THR A 156 10.33 -8.80 -3.08
CA THR A 156 10.96 -10.13 -3.04
C THR A 156 10.34 -10.97 -1.93
N PRO A 157 10.32 -12.32 -2.05
CA PRO A 157 9.83 -13.19 -0.98
C PRO A 157 10.56 -12.98 0.35
N VAL A 158 11.86 -12.72 0.32
CA VAL A 158 12.67 -12.44 1.52
C VAL A 158 12.21 -11.15 2.20
N ALA A 159 12.06 -10.06 1.44
CA ALA A 159 11.58 -8.79 2.00
C ALA A 159 10.16 -8.95 2.58
N ALA A 160 9.27 -9.64 1.87
CA ALA A 160 7.91 -9.91 2.33
C ALA A 160 7.91 -10.72 3.65
N TYR A 161 8.74 -11.75 3.74
CA TYR A 161 8.86 -12.56 4.95
C TYR A 161 9.33 -11.69 6.14
N VAL A 162 10.41 -10.92 5.97
CA VAL A 162 10.94 -10.02 7.01
C VAL A 162 9.88 -9.02 7.47
N MET A 163 9.17 -8.40 6.54
CA MET A 163 8.11 -7.42 6.86
C MET A 163 6.95 -8.08 7.62
N CYS A 164 6.52 -9.27 7.21
CA CYS A 164 5.46 -10.01 7.91
C CYS A 164 5.89 -10.42 9.32
N GLU A 165 7.14 -10.86 9.52
CA GLU A 165 7.70 -11.15 10.87
C GLU A 165 7.71 -9.89 11.75
N CYS A 166 8.05 -8.72 11.20
CA CYS A 166 7.99 -7.45 11.92
C CYS A 166 6.56 -7.09 12.32
N ILE A 167 5.59 -7.27 11.42
CA ILE A 167 4.16 -7.06 11.72
C ILE A 167 3.70 -7.98 12.86
N ALA A 168 4.03 -9.27 12.80
CA ALA A 168 3.66 -10.23 13.85
C ALA A 168 4.23 -9.83 15.21
N LYS A 169 5.51 -9.44 15.26
CA LYS A 169 6.19 -8.98 16.48
C LYS A 169 5.58 -7.68 17.02
N TYR A 170 5.32 -6.73 16.10
CA TYR A 170 4.70 -5.45 16.47
C TYR A 170 3.32 -5.64 17.08
N GLN A 171 2.50 -6.51 16.46
CA GLN A 171 1.19 -6.85 17.01
C GLN A 171 1.28 -7.54 18.37
N ALA A 172 2.21 -8.48 18.55
CA ALA A 172 2.37 -9.19 19.81
C ALA A 172 2.71 -8.24 20.97
N VAL A 173 3.43 -7.14 20.70
CA VAL A 173 3.83 -6.15 21.71
C VAL A 173 2.76 -5.07 21.92
N THR A 174 2.16 -4.58 20.83
CA THR A 174 1.28 -3.39 20.87
C THR A 174 -0.21 -3.71 20.81
N GLY A 175 -0.57 -4.91 20.38
CA GLY A 175 -1.95 -5.30 20.07
C GLY A 175 -2.48 -4.73 18.74
N LYS A 176 -1.72 -3.84 18.06
CA LYS A 176 -2.15 -3.20 16.81
C LYS A 176 -1.92 -4.12 15.61
N LYS A 177 -2.93 -4.27 14.77
CA LYS A 177 -2.81 -4.96 13.48
C LYS A 177 -2.39 -3.99 12.39
N ILE A 178 -1.34 -4.33 11.66
CA ILE A 178 -0.81 -3.56 10.54
C ILE A 178 -0.98 -4.35 9.25
N GLY A 179 -1.47 -3.72 8.20
CA GLY A 179 -1.64 -4.37 6.90
C GLY A 179 -0.33 -4.52 6.13
N PHE A 180 -0.31 -5.47 5.21
CA PHE A 180 0.83 -5.74 4.33
C PHE A 180 0.47 -5.58 2.85
N LYS A 181 1.36 -4.92 2.07
CA LYS A 181 1.14 -4.71 0.62
C LYS A 181 2.44 -4.99 -0.16
N PRO A 182 2.67 -6.22 -0.65
CA PRO A 182 3.72 -6.44 -1.64
C PRO A 182 3.36 -5.74 -2.95
N ALA A 183 4.35 -5.10 -3.58
CA ALA A 183 4.15 -4.31 -4.79
C ALA A 183 5.37 -4.31 -5.71
N GLY A 184 5.12 -4.30 -7.02
CA GLY A 184 6.13 -4.33 -8.07
C GLY A 184 6.70 -5.73 -8.32
N GLY A 185 6.88 -6.08 -9.59
CA GLY A 185 7.43 -7.38 -10.00
C GLY A 185 6.47 -8.57 -9.93
N ILE A 186 5.29 -8.42 -9.37
CA ILE A 186 4.28 -9.49 -9.24
C ILE A 186 3.43 -9.47 -10.52
N SER A 187 3.55 -10.49 -11.35
CA SER A 187 2.93 -10.50 -12.69
C SER A 187 2.01 -11.69 -12.93
N THR A 188 2.23 -12.80 -12.26
CA THR A 188 1.50 -14.06 -12.43
C THR A 188 0.70 -14.44 -11.18
N ALA A 189 -0.28 -15.33 -11.35
CA ALA A 189 -0.99 -15.94 -10.22
C ALA A 189 -0.05 -16.74 -9.30
N ALA A 190 0.99 -17.36 -9.86
CA ALA A 190 2.01 -18.07 -9.09
C ALA A 190 2.84 -17.12 -8.22
N ASP A 191 3.23 -15.95 -8.74
CA ASP A 191 3.90 -14.93 -7.93
C ASP A 191 2.98 -14.47 -6.78
N ALA A 192 1.71 -14.20 -7.08
CA ALA A 192 0.73 -13.80 -6.07
C ALA A 192 0.55 -14.88 -4.99
N LEU A 193 0.49 -16.16 -5.37
CA LEU A 193 0.38 -17.27 -4.46
C LEU A 193 1.60 -17.38 -3.51
N CYS A 194 2.80 -17.06 -3.99
CA CYS A 194 4.00 -17.00 -3.14
C CYS A 194 3.82 -16.02 -1.98
N TYR A 195 3.43 -14.77 -2.25
CA TYR A 195 3.20 -13.76 -1.20
C TYR A 195 2.00 -14.08 -0.32
N TYR A 196 0.92 -14.62 -0.90
CA TYR A 196 -0.22 -15.11 -0.16
C TYR A 196 0.19 -16.18 0.86
N SER A 197 1.03 -17.13 0.45
CA SER A 197 1.52 -18.19 1.32
C SER A 197 2.40 -17.68 2.45
N ILE A 198 3.24 -16.66 2.20
CA ILE A 198 4.04 -15.99 3.25
C ILE A 198 3.11 -15.36 4.28
N VAL A 199 2.13 -14.58 3.85
CA VAL A 199 1.16 -13.94 4.76
C VAL A 199 0.38 -15.00 5.56
N ALA A 200 -0.11 -16.05 4.90
CA ALA A 200 -0.83 -17.13 5.56
C ALA A 200 0.00 -17.85 6.63
N SER A 201 1.29 -18.05 6.34
CA SER A 201 2.20 -18.79 7.23
C SER A 201 2.68 -17.95 8.42
N VAL A 202 2.95 -16.66 8.22
CA VAL A 202 3.54 -15.79 9.25
C VAL A 202 2.47 -15.04 10.04
N LEU A 203 1.47 -14.48 9.36
CA LEU A 203 0.45 -13.64 9.98
C LEU A 203 -0.88 -14.39 10.24
N GLY A 204 -1.06 -15.52 9.58
CA GLY A 204 -2.27 -16.31 9.72
C GLY A 204 -3.41 -15.87 8.78
N LYS A 205 -4.49 -16.66 8.80
CA LYS A 205 -5.65 -16.48 7.91
C LYS A 205 -6.41 -15.17 8.15
N ASP A 206 -6.32 -14.62 9.34
CA ASP A 206 -7.00 -13.37 9.72
C ASP A 206 -6.48 -12.17 8.93
N TRP A 207 -5.27 -12.25 8.34
CA TRP A 207 -4.74 -11.22 7.45
C TRP A 207 -5.22 -11.37 5.99
N LEU A 208 -5.73 -12.53 5.59
CA LEU A 208 -6.11 -12.82 4.20
C LEU A 208 -7.46 -12.21 3.83
N ASN A 209 -7.56 -10.89 3.94
CA ASN A 209 -8.75 -10.12 3.59
C ASN A 209 -8.37 -8.72 3.04
N LYS A 210 -9.33 -8.03 2.41
CA LYS A 210 -9.10 -6.72 1.77
C LYS A 210 -8.67 -5.60 2.74
N HIS A 211 -8.84 -5.77 4.03
CA HIS A 211 -8.48 -4.75 5.04
C HIS A 211 -7.05 -4.90 5.56
N MET A 212 -6.45 -6.09 5.39
CA MET A 212 -5.12 -6.37 5.97
C MET A 212 -4.07 -6.79 4.93
N PHE A 213 -4.50 -7.27 3.74
CA PHE A 213 -3.60 -7.74 2.72
C PHE A 213 -3.99 -7.22 1.34
N ARG A 214 -3.03 -6.64 0.64
CA ARG A 214 -3.22 -6.04 -0.69
C ARG A 214 -2.07 -6.41 -1.61
N PHE A 215 -2.37 -6.57 -2.88
CA PHE A 215 -1.35 -6.58 -3.94
C PHE A 215 -1.28 -5.22 -4.62
N GLY A 216 -0.07 -4.64 -4.70
CA GLY A 216 0.18 -3.41 -5.47
C GLY A 216 0.59 -3.77 -6.90
N VAL A 217 -0.37 -3.99 -7.79
CA VAL A 217 -0.15 -4.61 -9.11
C VAL A 217 -1.03 -3.98 -10.19
N SER A 218 -0.62 -4.14 -11.46
CA SER A 218 -1.41 -3.72 -12.62
C SER A 218 -1.85 -4.89 -13.52
N ARG A 219 -1.02 -5.93 -13.64
CA ARG A 219 -1.24 -7.03 -14.61
C ARG A 219 -1.76 -8.31 -13.97
N VAL A 220 -1.46 -8.54 -12.71
CA VAL A 220 -1.75 -9.81 -12.03
C VAL A 220 -3.26 -10.10 -11.92
N ALA A 221 -4.10 -9.08 -11.93
CA ALA A 221 -5.56 -9.28 -11.83
C ALA A 221 -6.09 -10.19 -12.95
N ASN A 222 -5.65 -9.98 -14.20
CA ASN A 222 -6.00 -10.86 -15.30
C ASN A 222 -5.43 -12.26 -15.14
N SER A 223 -4.20 -12.39 -14.63
CA SER A 223 -3.58 -13.70 -14.40
C SER A 223 -4.31 -14.50 -13.32
N ILE A 224 -4.72 -13.84 -12.23
CA ILE A 224 -5.50 -14.48 -11.15
C ILE A 224 -6.88 -14.89 -11.69
N LEU A 225 -7.59 -14.00 -12.40
CA LEU A 225 -8.87 -14.31 -13.02
C LEU A 225 -8.74 -15.48 -13.98
N SER A 226 -7.68 -15.50 -14.81
CA SER A 226 -7.46 -16.63 -15.74
C SER A 226 -7.25 -17.95 -15.00
N ALA A 227 -6.54 -17.92 -13.87
CA ALA A 227 -6.29 -19.11 -13.07
C ALA A 227 -7.58 -19.65 -12.40
N VAL A 228 -8.42 -18.78 -11.82
CA VAL A 228 -9.65 -19.20 -11.15
C VAL A 228 -10.77 -19.56 -12.13
N GLU A 229 -10.83 -18.90 -13.28
CA GLU A 229 -11.78 -19.19 -14.36
C GLU A 229 -11.35 -20.37 -15.26
N GLN A 230 -10.12 -20.88 -15.09
CA GLN A 230 -9.51 -21.94 -15.91
C GLN A 230 -9.54 -21.64 -17.43
N LYS A 231 -9.50 -20.37 -17.80
CA LYS A 231 -9.46 -19.88 -19.20
C LYS A 231 -8.70 -18.55 -19.25
N THR A 232 -8.18 -18.19 -20.44
CA THR A 232 -7.54 -16.88 -20.62
C THR A 232 -8.53 -15.76 -20.46
N VAL A 233 -8.27 -14.85 -19.50
CA VAL A 233 -9.06 -13.65 -19.25
C VAL A 233 -8.20 -12.40 -19.48
N SER A 234 -8.74 -11.43 -20.20
CA SER A 234 -8.17 -10.11 -20.43
C SER A 234 -9.22 -9.04 -20.15
N TYR A 235 -9.56 -8.88 -18.88
CA TYR A 235 -10.62 -7.96 -18.45
C TYR A 235 -10.07 -6.58 -18.09
N PHE A 236 -8.99 -6.51 -17.28
CA PHE A 236 -8.36 -5.26 -16.84
C PHE A 236 -7.31 -4.74 -17.80
#